data_9f093de85b6600733f1ed016f219589e
#
_entry.id   9f093de85b6600733f1ed016f219589e
#
_cell.length_a   1.000
_cell.length_b   1.000
_cell.length_c   1.000
_cell.angle_alpha   90.00
_cell.angle_beta   90.00
_cell.angle_gamma   90.00
#
_symmetry.space_group_name_H-M   'P 1'
#
loop_
_entity.id
_entity.type
_entity.pdbx_description
1 polymer ?
#
loop_
_entity_poly.entity_id
_entity_poly.type
_entity_poly.pdbx_seq_one_letter_code
_entity_poly.pdbx_strand_id
1 'polypeptide(L)'
;MMKILRTPDSHFEGLPGWDFEPHYTTITADDGTPIRIAHAEQGPSDGEPIVLMHGNPTWSYLHRHMLRPLASTGRRVIAVDLVGHGRSDKPASKQDYTLPAHIDWMSKWLLAMDLQNVTLYCQDWGGTIGLHLVVNFPERFD
;
A
#
# COMPACT_ATOMS: atom_id res chain seq x y z
N MET A 1 20.77 9.40 -3.92
CA MET A 1 19.50 8.66 -4.20
C MET A 1 19.67 7.20 -3.87
N MET A 2 18.63 6.58 -3.34
CA MET A 2 18.62 5.16 -3.02
C MET A 2 18.71 4.32 -4.31
N LYS A 3 19.39 3.18 -4.24
CA LYS A 3 19.29 2.15 -5.28
C LYS A 3 17.99 1.38 -5.10
N ILE A 4 17.21 1.26 -6.17
CA ILE A 4 15.91 0.59 -6.17
C ILE A 4 16.00 -0.74 -6.91
N LEU A 5 15.44 -1.77 -6.31
CA LEU A 5 15.23 -3.09 -6.91
C LEU A 5 13.74 -3.30 -7.15
N ARG A 6 13.41 -4.14 -8.12
CA ARG A 6 12.03 -4.56 -8.43
C ARG A 6 11.98 -6.07 -8.59
N THR A 7 10.96 -6.68 -8.00
CA THR A 7 10.64 -8.07 -8.25
C THR A 7 10.01 -8.18 -9.65
N PRO A 8 10.50 -9.08 -10.51
CA PRO A 8 9.91 -9.29 -11.84
C PRO A 8 8.43 -9.68 -11.76
N ASP A 9 7.62 -9.18 -12.70
CA ASP A 9 6.17 -9.45 -12.74
C ASP A 9 5.83 -10.92 -12.79
N SER A 10 6.69 -11.74 -13.41
CA SER A 10 6.51 -13.21 -13.50
C SER A 10 6.39 -13.89 -12.13
N HIS A 11 6.91 -13.29 -11.07
CA HIS A 11 6.82 -13.83 -9.71
C HIS A 11 5.40 -13.69 -9.11
N PHE A 12 4.54 -12.91 -9.74
CA PHE A 12 3.17 -12.67 -9.27
C PHE A 12 2.11 -13.34 -10.15
N GLU A 13 2.54 -14.11 -11.14
CA GLU A 13 1.66 -14.84 -12.05
C GLU A 13 1.25 -16.20 -11.48
N GLY A 14 0.02 -16.62 -11.76
CA GLY A 14 -0.47 -17.95 -11.41
C GLY A 14 -0.60 -18.23 -9.92
N LEU A 15 -0.67 -17.20 -9.08
CA LEU A 15 -0.84 -17.36 -7.64
C LEU A 15 -2.29 -17.72 -7.30
N PRO A 16 -2.52 -18.74 -6.45
CA PRO A 16 -3.88 -19.14 -6.07
C PRO A 16 -4.67 -17.99 -5.43
N GLY A 17 -5.87 -17.72 -5.97
CA GLY A 17 -6.74 -16.68 -5.45
C GLY A 17 -6.27 -15.25 -5.71
N TRP A 18 -5.31 -15.05 -6.60
CA TRP A 18 -4.76 -13.74 -6.93
C TRP A 18 -4.80 -13.49 -8.44
N ASP A 19 -5.82 -12.78 -8.87
CA ASP A 19 -6.03 -12.36 -10.27
C ASP A 19 -6.29 -10.86 -10.36
N PHE A 20 -5.83 -10.10 -9.36
CA PHE A 20 -6.01 -8.65 -9.30
C PHE A 20 -4.96 -7.94 -10.14
N GLU A 21 -5.41 -7.00 -10.96
CA GLU A 21 -4.53 -6.13 -11.74
C GLU A 21 -3.76 -5.18 -10.81
N PRO A 22 -2.45 -5.02 -11.01
CA PRO A 22 -1.68 -4.07 -10.23
C PRO A 22 -1.95 -2.64 -10.69
N HIS A 23 -2.05 -1.74 -9.72
CA HIS A 23 -2.04 -0.29 -9.92
C HIS A 23 -0.78 0.26 -9.29
N TYR A 24 -0.26 1.36 -9.82
CA TYR A 24 0.99 1.95 -9.36
C TYR A 24 0.85 3.45 -9.13
N THR A 25 1.43 3.91 -8.04
CA THR A 25 1.57 5.34 -7.72
C THR A 25 3.03 5.60 -7.42
N THR A 26 3.65 6.56 -8.11
CA THR A 26 5.03 6.93 -7.86
C THR A 26 5.08 8.13 -6.93
N ILE A 27 5.83 8.00 -5.84
CA ILE A 27 6.13 9.08 -4.91
C ILE A 27 7.61 9.45 -5.03
N THR A 28 7.99 10.60 -4.49
CA THR A 28 9.39 11.04 -4.44
C THR A 28 9.86 11.04 -2.98
N ALA A 29 10.85 10.22 -2.67
CA ALA A 29 11.48 10.20 -1.35
C ALA A 29 12.25 11.50 -1.08
N ASP A 30 12.59 11.76 0.18
CA ASP A 30 13.27 13.00 0.59
C ASP A 30 14.63 13.20 -0.10
N ASP A 31 15.31 12.11 -0.46
CA ASP A 31 16.57 12.17 -1.22
C ASP A 31 16.39 12.34 -2.72
N GLY A 32 15.16 12.52 -3.20
CA GLY A 32 14.80 12.67 -4.60
C GLY A 32 14.57 11.35 -5.34
N THR A 33 14.68 10.20 -4.67
CA THR A 33 14.46 8.89 -5.31
C THR A 33 12.98 8.70 -5.64
N PRO A 34 12.62 8.40 -6.90
CA PRO A 34 11.27 7.96 -7.22
C PRO A 34 11.04 6.54 -6.71
N ILE A 35 9.93 6.33 -6.01
CA ILE A 35 9.52 5.03 -5.49
C ILE A 35 8.13 4.71 -6.03
N ARG A 36 8.02 3.58 -6.72
CA ARG A 36 6.75 3.07 -7.25
C ARG A 36 6.09 2.19 -6.19
N ILE A 37 4.89 2.57 -5.77
CA ILE A 37 4.09 1.84 -4.78
C ILE A 37 2.94 1.17 -5.51
N ALA A 38 2.79 -0.14 -5.32
CA ALA A 38 1.75 -0.95 -5.92
C ALA A 38 0.56 -1.12 -4.99
N HIS A 39 -0.64 -1.25 -5.58
CA HIS A 39 -1.82 -1.70 -4.87
C HIS A 39 -2.73 -2.52 -5.78
N ALA A 40 -3.52 -3.40 -5.18
CA ALA A 40 -4.66 -4.04 -5.81
C ALA A 40 -5.93 -3.29 -5.38
N GLU A 41 -6.91 -3.22 -6.26
CA GLU A 41 -8.13 -2.47 -6.01
C GLU A 41 -9.35 -3.23 -6.50
N GLN A 42 -10.44 -3.17 -5.75
CA GLN A 42 -11.74 -3.73 -6.12
C GLN A 42 -12.86 -2.78 -5.71
N GLY A 43 -13.98 -2.86 -6.43
CA GLY A 43 -15.15 -2.04 -6.16
C GLY A 43 -15.18 -0.74 -6.96
N PRO A 44 -16.22 0.09 -6.77
CA PRO A 44 -16.40 1.32 -7.53
C PRO A 44 -15.33 2.36 -7.15
N SER A 45 -14.76 3.03 -8.16
CA SER A 45 -13.70 4.02 -7.96
C SER A 45 -14.15 5.24 -7.15
N ASP A 46 -15.45 5.51 -7.11
CA ASP A 46 -16.08 6.59 -6.34
C ASP A 46 -16.63 6.11 -4.98
N GLY A 47 -16.46 4.84 -4.64
CA GLY A 47 -16.85 4.30 -3.33
C GLY A 47 -15.95 4.83 -2.20
N GLU A 48 -16.48 4.86 -1.00
CA GLU A 48 -15.68 5.20 0.19
C GLU A 48 -14.57 4.16 0.38
N PRO A 49 -13.30 4.61 0.52
CA PRO A 49 -12.18 3.68 0.52
C PRO A 49 -12.03 2.90 1.82
N ILE A 50 -11.71 1.62 1.67
CA ILE A 50 -11.12 0.79 2.72
C ILE A 50 -9.69 0.51 2.30
N VAL A 51 -8.71 0.92 3.09
CA VAL A 51 -7.30 0.60 2.87
C VAL A 51 -6.91 -0.58 3.73
N LEU A 52 -6.40 -1.63 3.09
CA LEU A 52 -5.87 -2.83 3.74
C LEU A 52 -4.34 -2.72 3.74
N MET A 53 -3.75 -2.61 4.93
CA MET A 53 -2.31 -2.40 5.09
C MET A 53 -1.70 -3.58 5.84
N HIS A 54 -0.93 -4.37 5.10
CA HIS A 54 -0.24 -5.56 5.60
C HIS A 54 0.97 -5.21 6.46
N GLY A 55 1.60 -6.24 7.02
CA GLY A 55 2.84 -6.12 7.78
C GLY A 55 4.00 -6.92 7.18
N ASN A 56 5.01 -7.18 7.98
CA ASN A 56 6.21 -7.89 7.59
C ASN A 56 6.10 -9.38 8.03
N PRO A 57 6.45 -10.35 7.18
CA PRO A 57 7.05 -10.28 5.83
C PRO A 57 6.04 -10.46 4.69
N THR A 58 4.81 -10.06 4.85
CA THR A 58 3.72 -10.28 3.90
C THR A 58 3.65 -9.19 2.79
N TRP A 59 2.59 -9.23 1.99
CA TRP A 59 2.22 -8.25 0.99
C TRP A 59 0.70 -8.31 0.80
N SER A 60 0.13 -7.56 -0.13
CA SER A 60 -1.33 -7.48 -0.33
C SER A 60 -2.01 -8.83 -0.58
N TYR A 61 -1.28 -9.85 -1.00
CA TYR A 61 -1.76 -11.23 -1.14
C TYR A 61 -2.42 -11.78 0.15
N LEU A 62 -1.98 -11.31 1.31
CA LEU A 62 -2.58 -11.65 2.60
C LEU A 62 -4.08 -11.36 2.61
N HIS A 63 -4.49 -10.29 1.93
CA HIS A 63 -5.87 -9.80 1.92
C HIS A 63 -6.70 -10.30 0.72
N ARG A 64 -6.21 -11.30 -0.04
CA ARG A 64 -6.85 -11.76 -1.28
C ARG A 64 -8.30 -12.21 -1.11
N HIS A 65 -8.66 -12.72 0.07
CA HIS A 65 -10.01 -13.15 0.36
C HIS A 65 -10.91 -12.04 0.93
N MET A 66 -10.37 -10.85 1.15
CA MET A 66 -11.10 -9.69 1.68
C MET A 66 -11.55 -8.72 0.58
N LEU A 67 -10.78 -8.60 -0.51
CA LEU A 67 -11.00 -7.60 -1.56
C LEU A 67 -12.41 -7.67 -2.15
N ARG A 68 -12.83 -8.82 -2.68
CA ARG A 68 -14.14 -8.95 -3.33
C ARG A 68 -15.30 -8.88 -2.37
N PRO A 69 -15.30 -9.59 -1.22
CA PRO A 69 -16.39 -9.47 -0.26
C PRO A 69 -16.61 -8.04 0.24
N LEU A 70 -15.55 -7.31 0.55
CA LEU A 70 -15.67 -5.93 0.98
C LEU A 70 -16.16 -5.02 -0.16
N ALA A 71 -15.64 -5.22 -1.37
CA ALA A 71 -16.07 -4.46 -2.54
C ALA A 71 -17.56 -4.67 -2.87
N SER A 72 -18.10 -5.86 -2.58
CA SER A 72 -19.53 -6.15 -2.81
C SER A 72 -20.47 -5.31 -1.95
N THR A 73 -19.96 -4.64 -0.93
CA THR A 73 -20.73 -3.70 -0.11
C THR A 73 -20.84 -2.30 -0.73
N GLY A 74 -20.26 -2.07 -1.90
CA GLY A 74 -20.21 -0.77 -2.57
C GLY A 74 -18.99 0.08 -2.18
N ARG A 75 -18.06 -0.47 -1.42
CA ARG A 75 -16.84 0.20 -0.97
C ARG A 75 -15.73 0.04 -2.02
N ARG A 76 -14.86 1.04 -2.10
CA ARG A 76 -13.59 0.97 -2.85
C ARG A 76 -12.53 0.34 -1.95
N VAL A 77 -12.06 -0.85 -2.28
CA VAL A 77 -11.13 -1.60 -1.43
C VAL A 77 -9.74 -1.55 -2.06
N ILE A 78 -8.76 -1.08 -1.30
CA ILE A 78 -7.39 -0.85 -1.76
C ILE A 78 -6.44 -1.65 -0.87
N ALA A 79 -5.79 -2.67 -1.42
CA ALA A 79 -4.77 -3.45 -0.73
C ALA A 79 -3.40 -2.99 -1.22
N VAL A 80 -2.71 -2.18 -0.43
CA VAL A 80 -1.41 -1.60 -0.79
C VAL A 80 -0.26 -2.53 -0.41
N ASP A 81 0.78 -2.55 -1.24
CA ASP A 81 2.07 -3.16 -0.92
C ASP A 81 2.98 -2.09 -0.32
N LEU A 82 3.38 -2.27 0.94
CA LEU A 82 4.35 -1.38 1.57
C LEU A 82 5.66 -1.37 0.78
N VAL A 83 6.37 -0.25 0.81
CA VAL A 83 7.72 -0.17 0.21
C VAL A 83 8.59 -1.30 0.75
N GLY A 84 9.29 -1.99 -0.15
CA GLY A 84 10.08 -3.18 0.18
C GLY A 84 9.32 -4.50 0.07
N HIS A 85 8.03 -4.49 -0.20
CA HIS A 85 7.17 -5.67 -0.21
C HIS A 85 6.42 -5.82 -1.54
N GLY A 86 6.04 -7.04 -1.86
CA GLY A 86 5.20 -7.35 -3.00
C GLY A 86 5.70 -6.74 -4.31
N ARG A 87 4.80 -6.06 -5.02
CA ARG A 87 5.11 -5.39 -6.29
C ARG A 87 5.69 -3.98 -6.12
N SER A 88 5.71 -3.44 -4.89
CA SER A 88 6.30 -2.11 -4.64
C SER A 88 7.82 -2.15 -4.77
N ASP A 89 8.38 -1.00 -5.09
CA ASP A 89 9.82 -0.84 -5.19
C ASP A 89 10.52 -1.14 -3.87
N LYS A 90 11.77 -1.60 -3.98
CA LYS A 90 12.56 -2.10 -2.86
C LYS A 90 13.90 -1.36 -2.78
N PRO A 91 14.05 -0.39 -1.86
CA PRO A 91 15.38 0.11 -1.53
C PRO A 91 16.35 -1.03 -1.25
N ALA A 92 17.54 -0.99 -1.88
CA ALA A 92 18.47 -2.11 -1.84
C ALA A 92 19.24 -2.22 -0.52
N SER A 93 19.33 -1.13 0.24
CA SER A 93 20.05 -1.10 1.50
C SER A 93 19.08 -1.23 2.69
N LYS A 94 19.41 -2.10 3.64
CA LYS A 94 18.60 -2.23 4.86
C LYS A 94 18.56 -0.95 5.70
N GLN A 95 19.56 -0.08 5.57
CA GLN A 95 19.62 1.20 6.27
C GLN A 95 18.58 2.21 5.77
N ASP A 96 18.05 2.02 4.56
CA ASP A 96 16.99 2.86 4.01
C ASP A 96 15.62 2.60 4.67
N TYR A 97 15.47 1.43 5.29
CA TYR A 97 14.23 1.01 5.95
C TYR A 97 14.21 1.46 7.40
N THR A 98 13.55 2.56 7.66
CA THR A 98 13.29 3.05 9.01
C THR A 98 11.80 3.30 9.19
N LEU A 99 11.31 3.32 10.41
CA LEU A 99 9.90 3.66 10.66
C LEU A 99 9.55 5.07 10.15
N PRO A 100 10.36 6.12 10.41
CA PRO A 100 10.10 7.43 9.84
C PRO A 100 10.04 7.43 8.32
N ALA A 101 10.91 6.68 7.64
CA ALA A 101 10.88 6.57 6.18
C ALA A 101 9.58 5.93 5.69
N HIS A 102 9.15 4.84 6.29
CA HIS A 102 7.88 4.19 5.94
C HIS A 102 6.68 5.11 6.15
N ILE A 103 6.64 5.85 7.24
CA ILE A 103 5.59 6.82 7.53
C ILE A 103 5.58 7.91 6.44
N ASP A 104 6.74 8.44 6.07
CA ASP A 104 6.86 9.45 5.02
C ASP A 104 6.38 8.92 3.67
N TRP A 105 6.87 7.75 3.25
CA TRP A 105 6.48 7.15 1.97
C TRP A 105 4.97 6.90 1.88
N MET A 106 4.39 6.34 2.93
CA MET A 106 2.95 6.04 2.95
C MET A 106 2.10 7.30 3.10
N SER A 107 2.60 8.33 3.79
CA SER A 107 1.96 9.65 3.82
C SER A 107 1.90 10.26 2.41
N LYS A 108 3.01 10.24 1.69
CA LYS A 108 3.07 10.71 0.30
C LYS A 108 2.14 9.91 -0.62
N TRP A 109 2.06 8.60 -0.43
CA TRP A 109 1.14 7.75 -1.18
C TRP A 109 -0.32 8.12 -0.89
N LEU A 110 -0.70 8.27 0.38
CA LEU A 110 -2.06 8.66 0.80
C LEU A 110 -2.49 9.98 0.15
N LEU A 111 -1.59 10.96 0.14
CA LEU A 111 -1.83 12.27 -0.45
C LEU A 111 -1.88 12.22 -1.98
N ALA A 112 -0.97 11.48 -2.62
CA ALA A 112 -0.95 11.31 -4.07
C ALA A 112 -2.21 10.60 -4.60
N MET A 113 -2.72 9.62 -3.86
CA MET A 113 -3.98 8.94 -4.14
C MET A 113 -5.20 9.80 -3.82
N ASP A 114 -5.01 10.90 -3.10
CA ASP A 114 -6.06 11.80 -2.61
C ASP A 114 -7.21 11.07 -1.91
N LEU A 115 -6.88 10.11 -1.07
CA LEU A 115 -7.88 9.31 -0.36
C LEU A 115 -8.53 10.15 0.75
N GLN A 116 -9.86 10.08 0.80
CA GLN A 116 -10.70 10.77 1.78
C GLN A 116 -11.66 9.77 2.41
N ASN A 117 -12.09 10.01 3.64
CA ASN A 117 -13.07 9.18 4.33
C ASN A 117 -12.62 7.71 4.44
N VAL A 118 -11.35 7.50 4.70
CA VAL A 118 -10.72 6.17 4.69
C VAL A 118 -11.08 5.40 5.94
N THR A 119 -11.57 4.16 5.75
CA THR A 119 -11.55 3.14 6.80
C THR A 119 -10.23 2.36 6.67
N LEU A 120 -9.43 2.35 7.72
CA LEU A 120 -8.16 1.63 7.72
C LEU A 120 -8.30 0.27 8.39
N TYR A 121 -7.96 -0.78 7.67
CA TYR A 121 -7.70 -2.11 8.23
C TYR A 121 -6.19 -2.36 8.16
N CYS A 122 -5.57 -2.64 9.29
CA CYS A 122 -4.12 -2.79 9.37
C CYS A 122 -3.73 -3.85 10.41
N GLN A 123 -2.54 -4.40 10.24
CA GLN A 123 -1.95 -5.35 11.18
C GLN A 123 -0.43 -5.25 11.17
N ASP A 124 0.22 -5.68 12.27
CA ASP A 124 1.67 -5.76 12.39
C ASP A 124 2.32 -4.40 12.08
N TRP A 125 3.37 -4.34 11.27
CA TRP A 125 3.99 -3.07 10.85
C TRP A 125 3.04 -2.16 10.08
N GLY A 126 2.09 -2.74 9.35
CA GLY A 126 1.01 -1.96 8.72
C GLY A 126 0.18 -1.19 9.75
N GLY A 127 -0.03 -1.77 10.93
CA GLY A 127 -0.67 -1.09 12.06
C GLY A 127 0.16 0.07 12.59
N THR A 128 1.44 -0.16 12.85
CA THR A 128 2.34 0.88 13.33
C THR A 128 2.43 2.04 12.34
N ILE A 129 2.62 1.76 11.05
CA ILE A 129 2.69 2.79 10.00
C ILE A 129 1.32 3.46 9.82
N GLY A 130 0.26 2.66 9.68
CA GLY A 130 -1.08 3.16 9.38
C GLY A 130 -1.66 4.05 10.47
N LEU A 131 -1.45 3.71 11.74
CA LEU A 131 -1.91 4.54 12.85
C LEU A 131 -1.19 5.89 12.92
N HIS A 132 0.08 5.97 12.49
CA HIS A 132 0.76 7.26 12.33
C HIS A 132 0.08 8.11 11.24
N LEU A 133 -0.38 7.49 10.15
CA LEU A 133 -1.13 8.23 9.12
C LEU A 133 -2.44 8.78 9.69
N VAL A 134 -3.16 8.00 10.49
CA VAL A 134 -4.41 8.44 11.13
C VAL A 134 -4.15 9.64 12.03
N VAL A 135 -3.09 9.60 12.82
CA VAL A 135 -2.73 10.71 13.73
C VAL A 135 -2.30 11.96 12.96
N ASN A 136 -1.54 11.77 11.88
CA ASN A 136 -0.98 12.89 11.10
C ASN A 136 -1.99 13.51 10.14
N PHE A 137 -2.98 12.75 9.68
CA PHE A 137 -4.00 13.19 8.70
C PHE A 137 -5.41 12.79 9.16
N PRO A 138 -5.83 13.17 10.38
CA PRO A 138 -7.11 12.69 10.94
C PRO A 138 -8.32 13.04 10.07
N GLU A 139 -8.25 14.13 9.30
CA GLU A 139 -9.31 14.58 8.40
C GLU A 139 -9.54 13.62 7.21
N ARG A 140 -8.62 12.71 6.92
CA ARG A 140 -8.73 11.75 5.81
C ARG A 140 -9.32 10.40 6.22
N PHE A 141 -9.51 10.19 7.50
CA PHE A 141 -9.99 8.92 8.04
C PHE A 141 -11.36 9.05 8.68
N ASP A 142 -12.18 7.98 8.55
CA ASP A 142 -13.49 7.85 9.18
C ASP A 142 -13.39 7.13 10.54
#